data_5dca39ba3462ec578e53342db147ab14
#
_entry.id   5dca39ba3462ec578e53342db147ab14
#
_cell.length_a   1.000
_cell.length_b   1.000
_cell.length_c   1.000
_cell.angle_alpha   90.00
_cell.angle_beta   90.00
_cell.angle_gamma   90.00
#
_symmetry.space_group_name_H-M   'P 1'
#
loop_
_entity.id
_entity.type
_entity.pdbx_description
1 polymer ?
#
loop_
_entity_poly.entity_id
_entity_poly.type
_entity_poly.pdbx_seq_one_letter_code
_entity_poly.pdbx_strand_id
1 'polypeptide(L)'
;LMQRYCEPYQPETAKETLGLPLVDDFDMEAKPARANLKETAEFIEEGFRKALSYNVSNEDFIFTSSVTKAYFARFFFWTQNWSSAITYAKEVLEKYPMLEADEYVEAINQKQAKAHNVIIRSFTMDDDIGTMSYATAQADIKSRPVDRNLVDLFAATDNDVRRKCNYDSKRIVNKIITTKFRSE
;
A
#
# COMPACT_ATOMS: atom_id res chain seq x y z
N LEU A 1 -0.81 8.63 8.83
CA LEU A 1 -1.55 9.15 10.01
C LEU A 1 -2.73 10.00 9.56
N MET A 2 -2.56 11.02 8.70
CA MET A 2 -3.64 11.89 8.23
C MET A 2 -4.88 11.12 7.77
N GLN A 3 -4.74 10.16 6.87
CA GLN A 3 -5.85 9.32 6.36
C GLN A 3 -6.57 8.47 7.43
N ARG A 4 -5.94 8.22 8.55
CA ARG A 4 -6.48 7.33 9.61
C ARG A 4 -7.14 8.09 10.76
N TYR A 5 -6.65 9.30 11.02
CA TYR A 5 -7.03 10.06 12.21
C TYR A 5 -7.67 11.41 11.93
N CYS A 6 -7.72 11.82 10.67
CA CYS A 6 -8.41 13.04 10.24
C CYS A 6 -9.61 12.69 9.36
N GLU A 7 -10.48 13.66 9.19
CA GLU A 7 -11.55 13.58 8.20
C GLU A 7 -10.99 13.54 6.77
N PRO A 8 -11.74 13.04 5.79
CA PRO A 8 -11.35 13.11 4.39
C PRO A 8 -11.02 14.54 3.98
N TYR A 9 -9.90 14.71 3.27
CA TYR A 9 -9.48 16.04 2.84
C TYR A 9 -10.46 16.64 1.84
N GLN A 10 -10.98 17.83 2.17
CA GLN A 10 -11.81 18.64 1.29
C GLN A 10 -11.15 20.03 1.18
N PRO A 11 -10.75 20.48 -0.01
CA PRO A 11 -10.04 21.75 -0.18
C PRO A 11 -10.77 22.95 0.43
N GLU A 12 -12.10 22.96 0.33
CA GLU A 12 -12.96 24.05 0.77
C GLU A 12 -13.01 24.20 2.30
N THR A 13 -12.95 23.09 3.04
CA THR A 13 -13.09 23.04 4.49
C THR A 13 -11.80 22.71 5.24
N ALA A 14 -10.71 22.39 4.52
CA ALA A 14 -9.47 21.93 5.12
C ALA A 14 -8.85 22.92 6.14
N LYS A 15 -9.11 24.21 6.01
CA LYS A 15 -8.65 25.23 6.96
C LYS A 15 -9.39 25.21 8.30
N GLU A 16 -10.63 24.71 8.29
CA GLU A 16 -11.50 24.66 9.47
C GLU A 16 -11.47 23.26 10.12
N THR A 17 -11.08 22.25 9.33
CA THR A 17 -11.02 20.85 9.78
C THR A 17 -9.74 20.58 10.56
N LEU A 18 -9.85 19.84 11.66
CA LEU A 18 -8.69 19.48 12.49
C LEU A 18 -7.78 18.46 11.79
N GLY A 19 -6.51 18.81 11.68
CA GLY A 19 -5.44 17.96 11.18
C GLY A 19 -4.68 17.23 12.29
N LEU A 20 -3.38 17.13 12.16
CA LEU A 20 -2.47 16.46 13.10
C LEU A 20 -1.62 17.49 13.85
N PRO A 21 -1.08 17.15 15.03
CA PRO A 21 0.04 17.91 15.59
C PRO A 21 1.24 17.83 14.63
N LEU A 22 1.80 18.98 14.28
CA LEU A 22 2.99 19.06 13.44
C LEU A 22 4.21 19.04 14.36
N VAL A 23 5.00 17.98 14.25
CA VAL A 23 6.20 17.76 15.06
C VAL A 23 7.35 17.52 14.11
N ASP A 24 8.29 18.42 14.08
CA ASP A 24 9.50 18.40 13.25
C ASP A 24 10.78 18.26 14.07
N ASP A 25 10.69 18.41 15.38
CA ASP A 25 11.81 18.24 16.30
C ASP A 25 11.41 17.41 17.53
N PHE A 26 12.40 16.83 18.18
CA PHE A 26 12.21 15.99 19.36
C PHE A 26 12.25 16.86 20.63
N ASP A 27 11.10 17.07 21.25
CA ASP A 27 10.97 17.68 22.56
C ASP A 27 10.00 16.87 23.41
N MET A 28 10.50 16.28 24.50
CA MET A 28 9.70 15.47 25.42
C MET A 28 8.69 16.28 26.25
N GLU A 29 8.91 17.57 26.40
CA GLU A 29 8.04 18.45 27.17
C GLU A 29 7.01 19.17 26.29
N ALA A 30 7.22 19.15 24.97
CA ALA A 30 6.30 19.78 24.02
C ALA A 30 4.92 19.14 24.06
N LYS A 31 3.90 19.97 24.05
CA LYS A 31 2.50 19.58 23.91
C LYS A 31 1.92 20.23 22.65
N PRO A 32 2.31 19.78 21.45
CA PRO A 32 1.89 20.41 20.22
C PRO A 32 0.36 20.33 20.06
N ALA A 33 -0.24 21.47 19.78
CA ALA A 33 -1.65 21.54 19.41
C ALA A 33 -1.85 20.91 18.00
N ARG A 34 -3.07 20.46 17.74
CA ARG A 34 -3.43 20.02 16.38
C ARG A 34 -3.46 21.23 15.45
N ALA A 35 -2.77 21.12 14.33
CA ALA A 35 -2.90 22.04 13.21
C ALA A 35 -4.23 21.80 12.48
N ASN A 36 -4.59 22.68 11.55
CA ASN A 36 -5.69 22.38 10.66
C ASN A 36 -5.27 21.37 9.57
N LEU A 37 -6.23 20.84 8.86
CA LEU A 37 -5.99 19.78 7.87
C LEU A 37 -5.19 20.29 6.67
N LYS A 38 -5.36 21.56 6.29
CA LYS A 38 -4.58 22.18 5.22
C LYS A 38 -3.11 22.31 5.59
N GLU A 39 -2.80 22.86 6.77
CA GLU A 39 -1.43 22.96 7.29
C GLU A 39 -0.78 21.57 7.41
N THR A 40 -1.54 20.56 7.84
CA THR A 40 -1.08 19.18 7.89
C THR A 40 -0.70 18.67 6.50
N ALA A 41 -1.51 18.93 5.48
CA ALA A 41 -1.22 18.54 4.11
C ALA A 41 0.00 19.27 3.54
N GLU A 42 0.12 20.57 3.78
CA GLU A 42 1.27 21.37 3.35
C GLU A 42 2.59 20.88 3.98
N PHE A 43 2.58 20.57 5.27
CA PHE A 43 3.72 19.98 5.97
C PHE A 43 4.16 18.63 5.38
N ILE A 44 3.19 17.76 5.06
CA ILE A 44 3.46 16.46 4.42
C ILE A 44 4.03 16.67 3.01
N GLU A 45 3.46 17.61 2.24
CA GLU A 45 3.93 17.92 0.89
C GLU A 45 5.39 18.42 0.90
N GLU A 46 5.71 19.32 1.82
CA GLU A 46 7.08 19.83 1.98
C GLU A 46 8.05 18.69 2.33
N GLY A 47 7.66 17.80 3.24
CA GLY A 47 8.44 16.61 3.59
C GLY A 47 8.74 15.73 2.37
N PHE A 48 7.75 15.48 1.50
CA PHE A 48 7.97 14.72 0.26
C PHE A 48 8.90 15.46 -0.71
N ARG A 49 8.74 16.77 -0.89
CA ARG A 49 9.62 17.58 -1.74
C ARG A 49 11.06 17.55 -1.25
N LYS A 50 11.27 17.68 0.06
CA LYS A 50 12.57 17.54 0.69
C LYS A 50 13.17 16.16 0.47
N ALA A 51 12.38 15.10 0.65
CA ALA A 51 12.83 13.73 0.40
C ALA A 51 13.26 13.51 -1.07
N LEU A 52 12.51 14.05 -2.04
CA LEU A 52 12.86 13.98 -3.45
C LEU A 52 14.15 14.74 -3.79
N SER A 53 14.45 15.83 -3.09
CA SER A 53 15.68 16.60 -3.33
C SER A 53 16.95 15.83 -3.04
N TYR A 54 16.89 14.80 -2.19
CA TYR A 54 18.04 13.92 -1.92
C TYR A 54 18.35 12.93 -3.05
N ASN A 55 17.44 12.75 -3.99
CA ASN A 55 17.59 11.92 -5.19
C ASN A 55 18.18 10.52 -4.94
N VAL A 56 17.69 9.83 -3.95
CA VAL A 56 18.17 8.49 -3.55
C VAL A 56 17.72 7.46 -4.58
N SER A 57 18.69 6.81 -5.24
CA SER A 57 18.45 5.77 -6.25
C SER A 57 18.96 4.38 -5.83
N ASN A 58 19.76 4.29 -4.75
CA ASN A 58 20.33 3.02 -4.29
C ASN A 58 19.21 2.09 -3.78
N GLU A 59 19.13 0.89 -4.33
CA GLU A 59 18.12 -0.12 -4.01
C GLU A 59 18.32 -0.76 -2.62
N ASP A 60 19.48 -0.56 -1.99
CA ASP A 60 19.72 -0.97 -0.59
C ASP A 60 18.89 -0.14 0.40
N PHE A 61 18.40 1.02 -0.03
CA PHE A 61 17.51 1.84 0.79
C PHE A 61 16.04 1.51 0.52
N ILE A 62 15.28 1.35 1.62
CA ILE A 62 13.83 1.09 1.55
C ILE A 62 13.09 2.26 0.86
N PHE A 63 13.50 3.50 1.12
CA PHE A 63 12.87 4.70 0.59
C PHE A 63 13.73 5.36 -0.49
N THR A 64 13.59 4.87 -1.71
CA THR A 64 14.19 5.51 -2.89
C THR A 64 13.32 6.66 -3.40
N SER A 65 13.86 7.47 -4.32
CA SER A 65 13.07 8.52 -4.99
C SER A 65 11.83 7.95 -5.71
N SER A 66 11.89 6.73 -6.25
CA SER A 66 10.73 6.07 -6.87
C SER A 66 9.64 5.74 -5.85
N VAL A 67 10.03 5.25 -4.67
CA VAL A 67 9.10 5.00 -3.55
C VAL A 67 8.46 6.31 -3.10
N THR A 68 9.28 7.35 -2.93
CA THR A 68 8.80 8.69 -2.54
C THR A 68 7.80 9.24 -3.55
N LYS A 69 8.06 9.12 -4.87
CA LYS A 69 7.13 9.53 -5.92
C LYS A 69 5.80 8.74 -5.87
N ALA A 70 5.86 7.42 -5.62
CA ALA A 70 4.66 6.61 -5.51
C ALA A 70 3.78 7.03 -4.33
N TYR A 71 4.38 7.29 -3.17
CA TYR A 71 3.65 7.82 -2.01
C TYR A 71 3.16 9.25 -2.25
N PHE A 72 3.90 10.07 -2.96
CA PHE A 72 3.52 11.44 -3.28
C PHE A 72 2.34 11.47 -4.26
N ALA A 73 2.32 10.60 -5.28
CA ALA A 73 1.16 10.41 -6.15
C ALA A 73 -0.09 10.04 -5.34
N ARG A 74 0.05 9.10 -4.40
CA ARG A 74 -1.03 8.70 -3.51
C ARG A 74 -1.48 9.84 -2.59
N PHE A 75 -0.57 10.63 -2.06
CA PHE A 75 -0.88 11.80 -1.26
C PHE A 75 -1.70 12.82 -2.06
N PHE A 76 -1.28 13.18 -3.27
CA PHE A 76 -2.02 14.08 -4.13
C PHE A 76 -3.39 13.55 -4.54
N PHE A 77 -3.54 12.24 -4.73
CA PHE A 77 -4.83 11.61 -4.91
C PHE A 77 -5.76 11.85 -3.70
N TRP A 78 -5.26 11.68 -2.48
CA TRP A 78 -6.03 11.89 -1.26
C TRP A 78 -6.33 13.36 -0.97
N THR A 79 -5.51 14.29 -1.44
CA THR A 79 -5.74 15.74 -1.31
C THR A 79 -6.46 16.33 -2.52
N GLN A 80 -6.97 15.49 -3.42
CA GLN A 80 -7.72 15.85 -4.62
C GLN A 80 -6.94 16.71 -5.63
N ASN A 81 -5.62 16.74 -5.55
CA ASN A 81 -4.77 17.35 -6.55
C ASN A 81 -4.50 16.36 -7.69
N TRP A 82 -5.49 16.16 -8.54
CA TRP A 82 -5.50 15.14 -9.59
C TRP A 82 -4.37 15.29 -10.60
N SER A 83 -4.02 16.53 -10.98
CA SER A 83 -2.97 16.79 -11.94
C SER A 83 -1.60 16.33 -11.44
N SER A 84 -1.26 16.68 -10.21
CA SER A 84 -0.02 16.23 -9.56
C SER A 84 -0.01 14.71 -9.33
N ALA A 85 -1.14 14.14 -8.91
CA ALA A 85 -1.29 12.70 -8.73
C ALA A 85 -0.99 11.94 -10.03
N ILE A 86 -1.55 12.39 -11.16
CA ILE A 86 -1.32 11.80 -12.49
C ILE A 86 0.15 11.93 -12.91
N THR A 87 0.76 13.09 -12.69
CA THR A 87 2.16 13.34 -13.08
C THR A 87 3.10 12.37 -12.36
N TYR A 88 3.05 12.30 -11.04
CA TYR A 88 3.92 11.41 -10.27
C TYR A 88 3.60 9.93 -10.51
N ALA A 89 2.31 9.58 -10.71
CA ALA A 89 1.94 8.20 -11.05
C ALA A 89 2.52 7.77 -12.39
N LYS A 90 2.50 8.62 -13.42
CA LYS A 90 3.10 8.34 -14.73
C LYS A 90 4.61 8.11 -14.62
N GLU A 91 5.33 8.97 -13.89
CA GLU A 91 6.77 8.82 -13.70
C GLU A 91 7.13 7.49 -13.00
N VAL A 92 6.28 7.02 -12.07
CA VAL A 92 6.46 5.73 -11.42
C VAL A 92 6.18 4.58 -12.38
N LEU A 93 5.09 4.66 -13.16
CA LEU A 93 4.69 3.61 -14.12
C LEU A 93 5.68 3.44 -15.28
N GLU A 94 6.40 4.49 -15.67
CA GLU A 94 7.48 4.40 -16.67
C GLU A 94 8.60 3.45 -16.21
N LYS A 95 8.92 3.44 -14.92
CA LYS A 95 9.97 2.58 -14.35
C LYS A 95 9.42 1.25 -13.86
N TYR A 96 8.20 1.22 -13.37
CA TYR A 96 7.55 0.06 -12.77
C TYR A 96 6.19 -0.17 -13.46
N PRO A 97 6.19 -0.72 -14.69
CA PRO A 97 4.96 -0.94 -15.44
C PRO A 97 4.03 -1.92 -14.73
N MET A 98 2.75 -1.84 -15.02
CA MET A 98 1.77 -2.81 -14.50
C MET A 98 2.04 -4.18 -15.11
N LEU A 99 1.86 -5.21 -14.29
CA LEU A 99 1.90 -6.60 -14.76
C LEU A 99 0.59 -6.94 -15.48
N GLU A 100 0.70 -7.65 -16.58
CA GLU A 100 -0.44 -8.16 -17.33
C GLU A 100 -0.68 -9.64 -17.02
N ALA A 101 -1.94 -10.01 -17.06
CA ALA A 101 -2.47 -11.37 -17.03
C ALA A 101 -1.57 -12.45 -16.39
N ASP A 102 -0.81 -13.17 -17.20
CA ASP A 102 0.00 -14.32 -16.74
C ASP A 102 1.21 -13.88 -15.91
N GLU A 103 1.81 -12.74 -16.22
CA GLU A 103 2.90 -12.17 -15.41
C GLU A 103 2.44 -11.83 -13.99
N TYR A 104 1.21 -11.29 -13.85
CA TYR A 104 0.62 -11.03 -12.54
C TYR A 104 0.43 -12.32 -11.75
N VAL A 105 -0.09 -13.38 -12.39
CA VAL A 105 -0.29 -14.70 -11.76
C VAL A 105 1.06 -15.28 -11.31
N GLU A 106 2.07 -15.20 -12.15
CA GLU A 106 3.42 -15.67 -11.83
C GLU A 106 4.01 -14.90 -10.65
N ALA A 107 3.94 -13.56 -10.67
CA ALA A 107 4.46 -12.71 -9.60
C ALA A 107 3.81 -13.00 -8.24
N ILE A 108 2.50 -13.25 -8.20
CA ILE A 108 1.79 -13.61 -6.96
C ILE A 108 2.18 -14.98 -6.45
N ASN A 109 2.53 -15.92 -7.34
CA ASN A 109 2.93 -17.28 -6.96
C ASN A 109 4.41 -17.41 -6.57
N GLN A 110 5.22 -16.39 -6.82
CA GLN A 110 6.65 -16.40 -6.41
C GLN A 110 6.80 -16.18 -4.91
N LYS A 111 7.68 -16.94 -4.28
CA LYS A 111 8.01 -16.80 -2.84
C LYS A 111 8.62 -15.45 -2.49
N GLN A 112 9.42 -14.92 -3.41
CA GLN A 112 10.07 -13.63 -3.26
C GLN A 112 9.52 -12.71 -4.34
N ALA A 113 8.97 -11.56 -3.93
CA ALA A 113 8.48 -10.55 -4.85
C ALA A 113 9.64 -9.96 -5.67
N LYS A 114 10.00 -10.63 -6.77
CA LYS A 114 11.03 -10.19 -7.73
C LYS A 114 10.44 -9.58 -8.99
N ALA A 115 9.12 -9.41 -9.03
CA ALA A 115 8.47 -8.83 -10.20
C ALA A 115 8.96 -7.39 -10.43
N HIS A 116 9.08 -7.01 -11.69
CA HIS A 116 9.60 -5.70 -12.10
C HIS A 116 8.72 -4.51 -11.66
N ASN A 117 7.48 -4.76 -11.24
CA ASN A 117 6.59 -3.74 -10.70
C ASN A 117 6.69 -3.56 -9.16
N VAL A 118 7.61 -4.24 -8.50
CA VAL A 118 7.81 -4.10 -7.05
C VAL A 118 8.63 -2.85 -6.78
N ILE A 119 7.97 -1.82 -6.26
CA ILE A 119 8.58 -0.52 -5.95
C ILE A 119 9.27 -0.54 -4.59
N ILE A 120 8.65 -1.21 -3.62
CA ILE A 120 9.17 -1.37 -2.25
C ILE A 120 8.84 -2.77 -1.75
N ARG A 121 9.77 -3.35 -1.04
CA ARG A 121 9.53 -4.59 -0.30
C ARG A 121 10.19 -4.48 1.07
N SER A 122 9.52 -5.03 2.05
CA SER A 122 10.10 -5.27 3.37
C SER A 122 10.24 -6.78 3.56
N PHE A 123 11.25 -7.19 4.26
CA PHE A 123 11.41 -8.57 4.71
C PHE A 123 11.82 -8.55 6.17
N THR A 124 11.48 -9.62 6.85
CA THR A 124 11.95 -9.89 8.20
C THR A 124 12.77 -11.17 8.14
N MET A 125 13.80 -11.24 8.94
CA MET A 125 14.57 -12.48 9.11
C MET A 125 13.69 -13.56 9.76
N ASP A 126 13.91 -14.82 9.40
CA ASP A 126 13.13 -15.96 9.95
C ASP A 126 13.16 -16.00 11.49
N ASP A 127 14.22 -15.51 12.11
CA ASP A 127 14.39 -15.44 13.56
C ASP A 127 13.51 -14.36 14.21
N ASP A 128 13.10 -13.32 13.48
CA ASP A 128 12.32 -12.19 13.99
C ASP A 128 10.80 -12.45 13.94
N ILE A 129 10.36 -13.23 12.97
CA ILE A 129 8.96 -13.67 12.91
C ILE A 129 8.93 -15.13 13.37
N GLY A 130 8.81 -15.39 14.62
CA GLY A 130 8.61 -16.77 15.05
C GLY A 130 7.60 -17.49 14.16
N THR A 131 7.86 -18.74 13.86
CA THR A 131 7.04 -19.66 13.07
C THR A 131 5.53 -19.63 13.41
N MET A 132 5.21 -19.05 14.56
CA MET A 132 3.85 -18.90 15.07
C MET A 132 2.97 -17.94 14.25
N SER A 133 3.51 -16.88 13.67
CA SER A 133 2.70 -15.91 12.93
C SER A 133 2.17 -16.48 11.61
N TYR A 134 2.97 -17.32 10.95
CA TYR A 134 2.57 -17.95 9.70
C TYR A 134 1.55 -19.08 9.91
N ALA A 135 1.81 -19.97 10.89
CA ALA A 135 0.88 -21.04 11.23
C ALA A 135 -0.47 -20.48 11.71
N THR A 136 -0.44 -19.39 12.48
CA THR A 136 -1.65 -18.69 12.94
C THR A 136 -2.41 -18.07 11.77
N ALA A 137 -1.72 -17.38 10.85
CA ALA A 137 -2.33 -16.82 9.66
C ALA A 137 -2.96 -17.89 8.76
N GLN A 138 -2.31 -19.05 8.58
CA GLN A 138 -2.87 -20.16 7.84
C GLN A 138 -4.11 -20.77 8.53
N ALA A 139 -4.09 -20.92 9.85
CA ALA A 139 -5.22 -21.41 10.59
C ALA A 139 -6.43 -20.47 10.47
N ASP A 140 -6.18 -19.16 10.57
CA ASP A 140 -7.20 -18.12 10.41
C ASP A 140 -7.81 -18.11 9.01
N ILE A 141 -7.00 -18.23 7.96
CA ILE A 141 -7.48 -18.31 6.57
C ILE A 141 -8.36 -19.54 6.36
N LYS A 142 -7.98 -20.69 6.94
CA LYS A 142 -8.79 -21.92 6.85
C LYS A 142 -10.10 -21.82 7.59
N SER A 143 -10.14 -21.07 8.69
CA SER A 143 -11.34 -20.88 9.51
C SER A 143 -12.31 -19.84 8.95
N ARG A 144 -11.84 -18.94 8.10
CA ARG A 144 -12.61 -17.83 7.53
C ARG A 144 -12.71 -17.96 6.00
N PRO A 145 -13.60 -18.80 5.49
CA PRO A 145 -13.80 -18.92 4.05
C PRO A 145 -14.31 -17.61 3.46
N VAL A 146 -13.94 -17.35 2.22
CA VAL A 146 -14.42 -16.18 1.48
C VAL A 146 -15.90 -16.38 1.14
N ASP A 147 -16.68 -15.31 1.21
CA ASP A 147 -18.08 -15.33 0.79
C ASP A 147 -18.20 -15.70 -0.69
N ARG A 148 -19.11 -16.61 -1.01
CA ARG A 148 -19.29 -17.10 -2.36
C ARG A 148 -19.75 -16.00 -3.32
N ASN A 149 -20.59 -15.09 -2.85
CA ASN A 149 -21.06 -13.96 -3.67
C ASN A 149 -19.89 -13.08 -4.12
N LEU A 150 -18.87 -12.88 -3.25
CA LEU A 150 -17.66 -12.14 -3.62
C LEU A 150 -16.86 -12.87 -4.71
N VAL A 151 -16.74 -14.19 -4.61
CA VAL A 151 -16.01 -14.99 -5.61
C VAL A 151 -16.76 -15.01 -6.93
N ASP A 152 -18.09 -15.09 -6.88
CA ASP A 152 -18.95 -15.12 -8.08
C ASP A 152 -18.93 -13.79 -8.86
N LEU A 153 -18.64 -12.66 -8.19
CA LEU A 153 -18.38 -11.39 -8.87
C LEU A 153 -17.18 -11.45 -9.81
N PHE A 154 -16.13 -12.19 -9.45
CA PHE A 154 -14.98 -12.41 -10.31
C PHE A 154 -15.25 -13.46 -11.41
N ALA A 155 -16.21 -14.32 -11.21
CA ALA A 155 -16.59 -15.33 -12.20
C ALA A 155 -17.38 -14.74 -13.39
N ALA A 156 -18.06 -13.62 -13.17
CA ALA A 156 -18.84 -12.95 -14.20
C ALA A 156 -17.98 -12.26 -15.28
N THR A 157 -16.67 -12.12 -15.03
CA THR A 157 -15.72 -11.53 -15.98
C THR A 157 -14.66 -12.57 -16.35
N ASP A 158 -14.76 -13.15 -17.54
CA ASP A 158 -13.89 -14.27 -17.99
C ASP A 158 -12.39 -13.94 -18.03
N ASN A 159 -12.01 -12.67 -17.94
CA ASN A 159 -10.63 -12.20 -18.05
C ASN A 159 -10.00 -11.71 -16.73
N ASP A 160 -10.70 -11.79 -15.60
CA ASP A 160 -10.12 -11.35 -14.32
C ASP A 160 -9.19 -12.41 -13.73
N VAL A 161 -7.90 -12.19 -13.93
CA VAL A 161 -6.83 -13.11 -13.47
C VAL A 161 -6.74 -13.23 -11.95
N ARG A 162 -7.31 -12.28 -11.19
CA ARG A 162 -7.28 -12.30 -9.73
C ARG A 162 -7.96 -13.54 -9.16
N ARG A 163 -8.95 -14.08 -9.87
CA ARG A 163 -9.60 -15.33 -9.47
C ARG A 163 -8.64 -16.51 -9.48
N LYS A 164 -7.74 -16.57 -10.47
CA LYS A 164 -6.79 -17.69 -10.62
C LYS A 164 -5.74 -17.74 -9.52
N CYS A 165 -5.33 -16.59 -9.00
CA CYS A 165 -4.23 -16.49 -8.02
C CYS A 165 -4.67 -16.19 -6.59
N ASN A 166 -5.86 -15.60 -6.38
CA ASN A 166 -6.30 -15.18 -5.05
C ASN A 166 -7.20 -16.20 -4.34
N TYR A 167 -7.81 -17.14 -5.08
CA TYR A 167 -8.77 -18.09 -4.53
C TYR A 167 -8.43 -19.53 -4.89
N ASP A 168 -8.61 -20.43 -3.93
CA ASP A 168 -8.40 -21.87 -4.12
C ASP A 168 -9.62 -22.64 -3.56
N SER A 169 -10.34 -23.30 -4.45
CA SER A 169 -11.50 -24.11 -4.11
C SER A 169 -11.16 -25.58 -3.75
N LYS A 170 -9.90 -25.99 -3.96
CA LYS A 170 -9.50 -27.40 -3.85
C LYS A 170 -8.97 -27.79 -2.47
N ARG A 171 -8.52 -26.83 -1.67
CA ARG A 171 -7.86 -27.11 -0.37
C ARG A 171 -8.78 -27.53 0.74
N ILE A 172 -10.04 -27.11 0.71
CA ILE A 172 -11.04 -27.49 1.69
C ILE A 172 -12.31 -27.82 0.93
N VAL A 173 -12.83 -29.02 1.13
CA VAL A 173 -14.07 -29.47 0.49
C VAL A 173 -15.19 -28.47 0.79
N ASN A 174 -15.80 -27.95 -0.26
CA ASN A 174 -16.91 -26.97 -0.23
C ASN A 174 -16.56 -25.58 0.34
N LYS A 175 -15.29 -25.23 0.53
CA LYS A 175 -14.88 -23.90 0.96
C LYS A 175 -13.91 -23.29 -0.02
N ILE A 176 -14.10 -22.00 -0.32
CA ILE A 176 -13.19 -21.18 -1.13
C ILE A 176 -12.35 -20.36 -0.16
N ILE A 177 -11.05 -20.45 -0.26
CA ILE A 177 -10.11 -19.71 0.57
C ILE A 177 -9.22 -18.81 -0.27
N THR A 178 -8.77 -17.71 0.31
CA THR A 178 -7.77 -16.87 -0.35
C THR A 178 -6.43 -17.61 -0.41
N THR A 179 -5.72 -17.48 -1.52
CA THR A 179 -4.37 -18.01 -1.72
C THR A 179 -3.29 -16.95 -1.61
N LYS A 180 -3.69 -15.70 -1.38
CA LYS A 180 -2.79 -14.54 -1.30
C LYS A 180 -1.66 -14.71 -0.26
N PHE A 181 -1.84 -15.58 0.72
CA PHE A 181 -0.87 -15.87 1.78
C PHE A 181 -0.36 -17.31 1.69
N ARG A 182 -0.13 -17.82 0.48
CA ARG A 182 0.53 -19.13 0.33
C ARG A 182 1.96 -19.05 0.86
N SER A 183 2.33 -20.02 1.72
CA SER A 183 3.70 -20.54 1.74
C SER A 183 3.69 -21.85 0.98
N GLU A 184 4.70 -22.14 0.33
CA GLU A 184 5.03 -23.48 -0.09
C GLU A 184 5.66 -24.24 1.05
#